data_25b9eb70bd2a4abf22a2eb1ffbdda9a1
#
_entry.id   25b9eb70bd2a4abf22a2eb1ffbdda9a1
#
_cell.length_a   1.000
_cell.length_b   1.000
_cell.length_c   1.000
_cell.angle_alpha   90.00
_cell.angle_beta   90.00
_cell.angle_gamma   90.00
#
_symmetry.space_group_name_H-M   'P 1'
#
loop_
_entity.id
_entity.type
_entity.pdbx_description
1 polymer ?
#
loop_
_entity_poly.entity_id
_entity_poly.type
_entity_poly.pdbx_seq_one_letter_code
_entity_poly.pdbx_strand_id
1 'polypeptide(L)'
;MKLKGIIFDLDSTLVDSHVDFPKMKRNIIELLESNGHPIGTLSPTDQTTVVIMEHAEQMWEKQGKPEEERRRLRDAITIHMNQGELEAVETLKEIPGVAVAIEKLKARGLKLAILTRGHHEYAVEALKKTGMHSYFDVILGRGETPQPKPYREAIDYTVRQMGLTVDDVVMVGDHQIDYDSAKNSRCRFIGVDTGRRGLKSWENETPPPVLLDSVADLPPYLEAHSS
;
A
#
# COMPACT_ATOMS: atom_id res chain seq x y z
N MET A 1 0.97 26.66 -4.52
CA MET A 1 0.00 26.28 -3.43
C MET A 1 0.74 25.59 -2.32
N LYS A 2 0.50 25.96 -1.06
CA LYS A 2 1.22 25.44 0.09
C LYS A 2 0.78 24.00 0.40
N LEU A 3 1.70 23.05 0.48
CA LEU A 3 1.46 21.67 0.89
C LEU A 3 0.90 21.65 2.32
N LYS A 4 -0.19 20.90 2.55
CA LYS A 4 -0.86 20.80 3.86
C LYS A 4 -0.86 19.36 4.40
N GLY A 5 -0.64 18.38 3.54
CA GLY A 5 -0.60 16.97 3.97
C GLY A 5 0.19 16.08 3.03
N ILE A 6 0.52 14.90 3.56
CA ILE A 6 1.25 13.87 2.81
C ILE A 6 0.54 12.53 3.05
N ILE A 7 0.33 11.78 1.99
CA ILE A 7 -0.15 10.41 2.03
C ILE A 7 1.04 9.50 1.73
N PHE A 8 1.31 8.54 2.58
CA PHE A 8 2.39 7.57 2.39
C PHE A 8 1.84 6.18 2.11
N ASP A 9 2.48 5.46 1.21
CA ASP A 9 2.46 4.02 1.29
C ASP A 9 3.25 3.55 2.52
N LEU A 10 3.12 2.28 2.90
CA LEU A 10 3.75 1.72 4.10
C LEU A 10 4.96 0.85 3.78
N ASP A 11 4.71 -0.27 3.09
CA ASP A 11 5.72 -1.30 2.83
C ASP A 11 6.74 -0.82 1.82
N SER A 12 8.02 -0.96 2.15
CA SER A 12 9.13 -0.45 1.33
C SER A 12 9.14 1.07 1.12
N THR A 13 8.23 1.81 1.74
CA THR A 13 8.19 3.28 1.76
C THR A 13 8.60 3.83 3.13
N LEU A 14 7.98 3.35 4.19
CA LEU A 14 8.30 3.75 5.58
C LEU A 14 8.98 2.64 6.37
N VAL A 15 8.65 1.39 6.05
CA VAL A 15 9.14 0.21 6.76
C VAL A 15 9.71 -0.81 5.78
N ASP A 16 10.80 -1.46 6.18
CA ASP A 16 11.33 -2.65 5.50
C ASP A 16 10.61 -3.88 6.08
N SER A 17 9.48 -4.20 5.47
CA SER A 17 8.69 -5.38 5.83
C SER A 17 9.26 -6.63 5.16
N HIS A 18 9.26 -7.74 5.89
CA HIS A 18 9.65 -9.04 5.37
C HIS A 18 8.42 -9.92 5.08
N VAL A 19 7.30 -9.31 4.67
CA VAL A 19 6.12 -10.06 4.22
C VAL A 19 6.51 -10.97 3.05
N ASP A 20 6.38 -12.27 3.23
CA ASP A 20 6.60 -13.25 2.17
C ASP A 20 5.36 -13.30 1.26
N PHE A 21 5.21 -12.26 0.43
CA PHE A 21 4.11 -12.18 -0.54
C PHE A 21 4.02 -13.41 -1.48
N PRO A 22 5.13 -14.00 -1.97
CA PRO A 22 5.07 -15.26 -2.71
C PRO A 22 4.46 -16.41 -1.91
N LYS A 23 4.86 -16.61 -0.65
CA LYS A 23 4.29 -17.63 0.24
C LYS A 23 2.80 -17.38 0.48
N MET A 24 2.44 -16.14 0.80
CA MET A 24 1.04 -15.76 1.00
C MET A 24 0.19 -16.06 -0.24
N LYS A 25 0.67 -15.71 -1.44
CA LYS A 25 -0.03 -16.00 -2.69
C LYS A 25 -0.13 -17.51 -2.96
N ARG A 26 0.89 -18.30 -2.66
CA ARG A 26 0.81 -19.77 -2.75
C ARG A 26 -0.30 -20.32 -1.86
N ASN A 27 -0.37 -19.89 -0.60
CA ASN A 27 -1.40 -20.34 0.34
C ASN A 27 -2.83 -19.97 -0.16
N ILE A 28 -2.99 -18.78 -0.74
CA ILE A 28 -4.25 -18.36 -1.35
C ILE A 28 -4.62 -19.25 -2.55
N ILE A 29 -3.65 -19.52 -3.43
CA ILE A 29 -3.86 -20.37 -4.62
C ILE A 29 -4.22 -21.79 -4.20
N GLU A 30 -3.53 -22.38 -3.23
CA GLU A 30 -3.86 -23.70 -2.68
C GLU A 30 -5.27 -23.74 -2.10
N LEU A 31 -5.70 -22.70 -1.39
CA LEU A 31 -7.07 -22.60 -0.89
C LEU A 31 -8.08 -22.53 -2.05
N LEU A 32 -7.82 -21.74 -3.09
CA LEU A 32 -8.68 -21.63 -4.27
C LEU A 32 -8.77 -22.95 -5.02
N GLU A 33 -7.65 -23.62 -5.29
CA GLU A 33 -7.60 -24.91 -5.98
C GLU A 33 -8.34 -26.01 -5.20
N SER A 34 -8.19 -26.03 -3.87
CA SER A 34 -8.93 -26.94 -2.99
C SER A 34 -10.45 -26.71 -3.00
N ASN A 35 -10.88 -25.52 -3.45
CA ASN A 35 -12.30 -25.16 -3.57
C ASN A 35 -12.79 -25.06 -5.03
N GLY A 36 -12.11 -25.78 -5.94
CA GLY A 36 -12.58 -25.99 -7.31
C GLY A 36 -12.05 -25.00 -8.33
N HIS A 37 -11.05 -24.19 -8.00
CA HIS A 37 -10.31 -23.45 -9.02
C HIS A 37 -9.40 -24.40 -9.81
N PRO A 38 -9.26 -24.25 -11.15
CA PRO A 38 -8.41 -25.14 -11.93
C PRO A 38 -6.94 -25.05 -11.52
N ILE A 39 -6.33 -26.20 -11.25
CA ILE A 39 -4.94 -26.29 -10.79
C ILE A 39 -3.98 -25.73 -11.86
N GLY A 40 -3.01 -24.95 -11.43
CA GLY A 40 -1.93 -24.43 -12.27
C GLY A 40 -2.33 -23.28 -13.20
N THR A 41 -3.51 -22.69 -13.03
CA THR A 41 -3.95 -21.52 -13.80
C THR A 41 -3.58 -20.18 -13.17
N LEU A 42 -3.14 -20.20 -11.92
CA LEU A 42 -2.70 -19.04 -11.14
C LEU A 42 -1.21 -19.10 -10.84
N SER A 43 -0.55 -17.94 -10.83
CA SER A 43 0.90 -17.82 -10.55
C SER A 43 1.18 -16.96 -9.35
N PRO A 44 1.88 -17.47 -8.32
CA PRO A 44 2.25 -16.68 -7.16
C PRO A 44 3.36 -15.65 -7.44
N THR A 45 4.10 -15.80 -8.55
CA THR A 45 5.21 -14.91 -8.94
C THR A 45 4.78 -13.84 -9.93
N ASP A 46 3.93 -14.18 -10.90
CA ASP A 46 3.62 -13.33 -12.05
C ASP A 46 2.32 -12.53 -11.87
N GLN A 47 1.47 -12.95 -10.93
CA GLN A 47 0.20 -12.30 -10.66
C GLN A 47 0.20 -11.58 -9.31
N THR A 48 -0.46 -10.42 -9.26
CA THR A 48 -0.76 -9.76 -7.99
C THR A 48 -1.91 -10.45 -7.28
N THR A 49 -2.05 -10.26 -5.96
CA THR A 49 -3.19 -10.80 -5.21
C THR A 49 -4.53 -10.32 -5.78
N VAL A 50 -4.59 -9.08 -6.29
CA VAL A 50 -5.81 -8.56 -6.93
C VAL A 50 -6.17 -9.37 -8.16
N VAL A 51 -5.21 -9.63 -9.05
CA VAL A 51 -5.42 -10.43 -10.27
C VAL A 51 -5.85 -11.86 -9.92
N ILE A 52 -5.23 -12.46 -8.89
CA ILE A 52 -5.63 -13.80 -8.41
C ILE A 52 -7.09 -13.79 -7.94
N MET A 53 -7.50 -12.78 -7.19
CA MET A 53 -8.87 -12.65 -6.70
C MET A 53 -9.87 -12.37 -7.81
N GLU A 54 -9.53 -11.53 -8.79
CA GLU A 54 -10.36 -11.27 -9.96
C GLU A 54 -10.62 -12.55 -10.76
N HIS A 55 -9.58 -13.37 -10.97
CA HIS A 55 -9.72 -14.67 -11.62
C HIS A 55 -10.61 -15.63 -10.81
N ALA A 56 -10.46 -15.64 -9.48
CA ALA A 56 -11.29 -16.45 -8.61
C ALA A 56 -12.77 -16.05 -8.70
N GLU A 57 -13.09 -14.76 -8.62
CA GLU A 57 -14.46 -14.25 -8.75
C GLU A 57 -15.07 -14.62 -10.10
N GLN A 58 -14.36 -14.39 -11.20
CA GLN A 58 -14.83 -14.75 -12.54
C GLN A 58 -15.11 -16.26 -12.67
N MET A 59 -14.26 -17.10 -12.06
CA MET A 59 -14.44 -18.54 -12.07
C MET A 59 -15.65 -18.96 -11.24
N TRP A 60 -15.83 -18.39 -10.04
CA TRP A 60 -16.98 -18.66 -9.18
C TRP A 60 -18.29 -18.27 -9.84
N GLU A 61 -18.33 -17.15 -10.56
CA GLU A 61 -19.50 -16.74 -11.36
C GLU A 61 -19.81 -17.76 -12.46
N LYS A 62 -18.79 -18.19 -13.22
CA LYS A 62 -18.95 -19.21 -14.28
C LYS A 62 -19.44 -20.55 -13.73
N GLN A 63 -19.01 -20.91 -12.52
CA GLN A 63 -19.44 -22.13 -11.84
C GLN A 63 -20.83 -22.01 -11.18
N GLY A 64 -21.43 -20.81 -11.18
CA GLY A 64 -22.69 -20.57 -10.48
C GLY A 64 -22.57 -20.72 -8.96
N LYS A 65 -21.38 -20.49 -8.41
CA LYS A 65 -21.10 -20.65 -6.98
C LYS A 65 -21.95 -19.68 -6.15
N PRO A 66 -22.71 -20.16 -5.13
CA PRO A 66 -23.57 -19.32 -4.32
C PRO A 66 -22.79 -18.18 -3.64
N GLU A 67 -23.42 -17.00 -3.51
CA GLU A 67 -22.76 -15.82 -2.93
C GLU A 67 -22.29 -16.06 -1.49
N GLU A 68 -23.03 -16.83 -0.71
CA GLU A 68 -22.62 -17.19 0.65
C GLU A 68 -21.31 -17.99 0.66
N GLU A 69 -21.13 -18.92 -0.29
CA GLU A 69 -19.90 -19.70 -0.41
C GLU A 69 -18.75 -18.80 -0.87
N ARG A 70 -18.99 -17.93 -1.86
CA ARG A 70 -18.00 -16.95 -2.33
C ARG A 70 -17.53 -16.04 -1.19
N ARG A 71 -18.46 -15.55 -0.38
CA ARG A 71 -18.15 -14.74 0.82
C ARG A 71 -17.27 -15.50 1.80
N ARG A 72 -17.60 -16.75 2.13
CA ARG A 72 -16.78 -17.58 3.03
C ARG A 72 -15.37 -17.77 2.51
N LEU A 73 -15.20 -17.94 1.20
CA LEU A 73 -13.87 -18.07 0.59
C LEU A 73 -13.09 -16.75 0.64
N ARG A 74 -13.72 -15.61 0.35
CA ARG A 74 -13.09 -14.28 0.50
C ARG A 74 -12.65 -14.03 1.95
N ASP A 75 -13.51 -14.37 2.91
CA ASP A 75 -13.19 -14.21 4.32
C ASP A 75 -12.00 -15.09 4.73
N ALA A 76 -11.98 -16.36 4.31
CA ALA A 76 -10.86 -17.26 4.57
C ALA A 76 -9.55 -16.76 3.94
N ILE A 77 -9.58 -16.29 2.69
CA ILE A 77 -8.42 -15.69 2.02
C ILE A 77 -7.94 -14.46 2.79
N THR A 78 -8.86 -13.60 3.21
CA THR A 78 -8.54 -12.38 3.98
C THR A 78 -7.87 -12.72 5.30
N ILE A 79 -8.34 -13.74 6.01
CA ILE A 79 -7.72 -14.22 7.25
C ILE A 79 -6.28 -14.67 7.01
N HIS A 80 -6.03 -15.47 5.98
CA HIS A 80 -4.68 -15.91 5.64
C HIS A 80 -3.75 -14.75 5.28
N MET A 81 -4.26 -13.76 4.54
CA MET A 81 -3.48 -12.57 4.19
C MET A 81 -3.12 -11.77 5.45
N ASN A 82 -4.11 -11.49 6.31
CA ASN A 82 -3.91 -10.70 7.52
C ASN A 82 -2.92 -11.37 8.47
N GLN A 83 -3.03 -12.69 8.62
CA GLN A 83 -2.13 -13.48 9.47
C GLN A 83 -0.69 -13.42 8.96
N GLY A 84 -0.45 -13.61 7.66
CA GLY A 84 0.88 -13.54 7.08
C GLY A 84 1.52 -12.13 7.19
N GLU A 85 0.71 -11.08 7.12
CA GLU A 85 1.16 -9.70 7.33
C GLU A 85 1.51 -9.44 8.81
N LEU A 86 0.69 -9.89 9.75
CA LEU A 86 0.95 -9.74 11.19
C LEU A 86 2.18 -10.52 11.66
N GLU A 87 2.40 -11.74 11.14
CA GLU A 87 3.62 -12.51 11.40
C GLU A 87 4.88 -11.73 10.98
N ALA A 88 4.82 -10.99 9.88
CA ALA A 88 5.95 -10.20 9.39
C ALA A 88 6.33 -9.02 10.31
N VAL A 89 5.41 -8.56 11.17
CA VAL A 89 5.70 -7.47 12.12
C VAL A 89 6.87 -7.85 13.04
N GLU A 90 7.04 -9.13 13.40
CA GLU A 90 8.11 -9.54 14.30
C GLU A 90 9.51 -9.22 13.76
N THR A 91 9.70 -9.30 12.46
CA THR A 91 11.00 -9.09 11.79
C THR A 91 11.12 -7.74 11.09
N LEU A 92 10.01 -7.00 11.00
CA LEU A 92 9.93 -5.69 10.36
C LEU A 92 10.90 -4.69 11.01
N LYS A 93 11.52 -3.86 10.17
CA LYS A 93 12.43 -2.79 10.58
C LYS A 93 11.99 -1.45 10.01
N GLU A 94 12.39 -0.38 10.68
CA GLU A 94 12.34 0.96 10.12
C GLU A 94 13.34 1.07 8.96
N ILE A 95 12.96 1.77 7.90
CA ILE A 95 13.93 2.24 6.90
C ILE A 95 14.74 3.38 7.54
N PRO A 96 16.09 3.35 7.50
CA PRO A 96 16.93 4.27 8.24
C PRO A 96 16.57 5.75 8.02
N GLY A 97 16.37 6.49 9.12
CA GLY A 97 16.09 7.91 9.10
C GLY A 97 14.65 8.32 8.82
N VAL A 98 13.77 7.36 8.48
CA VAL A 98 12.37 7.65 8.15
C VAL A 98 11.60 8.18 9.35
N ALA A 99 11.73 7.59 10.54
CA ALA A 99 11.01 8.06 11.73
C ALA A 99 11.37 9.52 12.06
N VAL A 100 12.64 9.89 11.95
CA VAL A 100 13.09 11.29 12.13
C VAL A 100 12.50 12.22 11.07
N ALA A 101 12.40 11.76 9.83
CA ALA A 101 11.78 12.54 8.76
C ALA A 101 10.27 12.75 9.00
N ILE A 102 9.55 11.71 9.41
CA ILE A 102 8.11 11.77 9.75
C ILE A 102 7.89 12.75 10.91
N GLU A 103 8.69 12.69 11.97
CA GLU A 103 8.63 13.63 13.09
C GLU A 103 8.81 15.09 12.62
N LYS A 104 9.84 15.36 11.79
CA LYS A 104 10.08 16.69 11.22
C LYS A 104 8.91 17.19 10.37
N LEU A 105 8.32 16.33 9.54
CA LEU A 105 7.15 16.67 8.71
C LEU A 105 5.94 17.00 9.59
N LYS A 106 5.71 16.22 10.64
CA LYS A 106 4.64 16.49 11.60
C LYS A 106 4.85 17.80 12.37
N ALA A 107 6.07 18.08 12.81
CA ALA A 107 6.44 19.34 13.49
C ALA A 107 6.21 20.57 12.61
N ARG A 108 6.21 20.44 11.28
CA ARG A 108 5.86 21.51 10.32
C ARG A 108 4.35 21.75 10.19
N GLY A 109 3.54 21.02 10.94
CA GLY A 109 2.08 21.14 10.94
C GLY A 109 1.40 20.43 9.77
N LEU A 110 2.10 19.53 9.06
CA LEU A 110 1.50 18.73 7.99
C LEU A 110 0.60 17.64 8.58
N LYS A 111 -0.54 17.40 7.93
CA LYS A 111 -1.34 16.20 8.16
C LYS A 111 -0.69 15.02 7.46
N LEU A 112 -0.56 13.90 8.16
CA LEU A 112 0.06 12.70 7.62
C LEU A 112 -0.94 11.56 7.58
N ALA A 113 -0.97 10.82 6.47
CA ALA A 113 -1.83 9.65 6.31
C ALA A 113 -1.05 8.46 5.77
N ILE A 114 -1.48 7.26 6.16
CA ILE A 114 -1.10 6.00 5.53
C ILE A 114 -2.23 5.55 4.60
N LEU A 115 -1.85 5.12 3.41
CA LEU A 115 -2.72 4.47 2.44
C LEU A 115 -2.02 3.22 1.91
N THR A 116 -2.26 2.08 2.56
CA THR A 116 -1.65 0.81 2.20
C THR A 116 -2.65 -0.20 1.65
N ARG A 117 -2.16 -1.19 0.91
CA ARG A 117 -2.92 -2.39 0.51
C ARG A 117 -2.82 -3.52 1.54
N GLY A 118 -2.00 -3.34 2.56
CA GLY A 118 -1.94 -4.22 3.72
C GLY A 118 -3.13 -4.04 4.66
N HIS A 119 -3.31 -4.98 5.59
CA HIS A 119 -4.37 -4.93 6.58
C HIS A 119 -4.19 -3.76 7.56
N HIS A 120 -5.28 -3.18 8.03
CA HIS A 120 -5.24 -2.05 8.96
C HIS A 120 -4.43 -2.34 10.23
N GLU A 121 -4.72 -3.47 10.89
CA GLU A 121 -4.03 -3.86 12.13
C GLU A 121 -2.52 -4.07 11.90
N TYR A 122 -2.14 -4.68 10.77
CA TYR A 122 -0.73 -4.77 10.38
C TYR A 122 -0.08 -3.38 10.26
N ALA A 123 -0.74 -2.43 9.59
CA ALA A 123 -0.20 -1.08 9.45
C ALA A 123 -0.03 -0.39 10.81
N VAL A 124 -1.01 -0.52 11.69
CA VAL A 124 -0.95 0.02 13.07
C VAL A 124 0.20 -0.60 13.85
N GLU A 125 0.34 -1.93 13.85
CA GLU A 125 1.40 -2.61 14.59
C GLU A 125 2.80 -2.33 14.03
N ALA A 126 2.94 -2.24 12.69
CA ALA A 126 4.18 -1.83 12.05
C ALA A 126 4.61 -0.41 12.47
N LEU A 127 3.67 0.53 12.49
CA LEU A 127 3.92 1.90 12.91
C LEU A 127 4.21 2.02 14.41
N LYS A 128 3.54 1.23 15.26
CA LYS A 128 3.84 1.17 16.70
C LYS A 128 5.25 0.63 16.94
N LYS A 129 5.61 -0.46 16.28
CA LYS A 129 6.94 -1.06 16.41
C LYS A 129 8.06 -0.12 16.02
N THR A 130 7.84 0.72 15.00
CA THR A 130 8.80 1.70 14.50
C THR A 130 8.68 3.08 15.18
N GLY A 131 7.79 3.23 16.18
CA GLY A 131 7.60 4.47 16.94
C GLY A 131 6.91 5.60 16.14
N MET A 132 6.37 5.31 14.95
CA MET A 132 5.81 6.34 14.08
C MET A 132 4.28 6.52 14.22
N HIS A 133 3.57 5.60 14.90
CA HIS A 133 2.11 5.57 14.93
C HIS A 133 1.45 6.89 15.31
N SER A 134 1.97 7.58 16.33
CA SER A 134 1.40 8.83 16.87
C SER A 134 1.48 10.03 15.93
N TYR A 135 2.25 9.94 14.85
CA TYR A 135 2.40 11.03 13.90
C TYR A 135 1.32 11.05 12.81
N PHE A 136 0.59 9.94 12.61
CA PHE A 136 -0.39 9.81 11.55
C PHE A 136 -1.81 10.20 12.01
N ASP A 137 -2.45 11.08 11.24
CA ASP A 137 -3.83 11.53 11.49
C ASP A 137 -4.85 10.54 10.92
N VAL A 138 -4.47 9.79 9.87
CA VAL A 138 -5.32 8.83 9.17
C VAL A 138 -4.48 7.60 8.81
N ILE A 139 -5.00 6.41 9.07
CA ILE A 139 -4.41 5.15 8.64
C ILE A 139 -5.49 4.36 7.94
N LEU A 140 -5.29 4.04 6.66
CA LEU A 140 -6.22 3.28 5.84
C LEU A 140 -5.54 2.06 5.24
N GLY A 141 -6.08 0.91 5.56
CA GLY A 141 -5.64 -0.40 5.06
C GLY A 141 -6.60 -1.00 4.03
N ARG A 142 -6.41 -2.28 3.77
CA ARG A 142 -7.21 -3.08 2.86
C ARG A 142 -8.70 -3.04 3.24
N GLY A 143 -9.54 -2.73 2.25
CA GLY A 143 -10.99 -2.71 2.41
C GLY A 143 -11.56 -1.46 3.06
N GLU A 144 -10.73 -0.49 3.47
CA GLU A 144 -11.18 0.75 4.13
C GLU A 144 -11.37 1.93 3.17
N THR A 145 -11.09 1.74 1.90
CA THR A 145 -11.39 2.68 0.82
C THR A 145 -12.40 2.08 -0.14
N PRO A 146 -13.22 2.89 -0.85
CA PRO A 146 -14.22 2.39 -1.80
C PRO A 146 -13.62 1.51 -2.91
N GLN A 147 -12.42 1.87 -3.37
CA GLN A 147 -11.57 1.08 -4.26
C GLN A 147 -10.12 1.20 -3.78
N PRO A 148 -9.29 0.13 -3.89
CA PRO A 148 -7.89 0.17 -3.49
C PRO A 148 -7.01 0.97 -4.48
N LYS A 149 -5.75 1.21 -4.15
CA LYS A 149 -4.74 1.61 -5.13
C LYS A 149 -4.67 0.54 -6.24
N PRO A 150 -4.62 0.88 -7.54
CA PRO A 150 -4.33 2.19 -8.13
C PRO A 150 -5.55 3.06 -8.45
N TYR A 151 -6.74 2.70 -8.03
CA TYR A 151 -7.94 3.49 -8.31
C TYR A 151 -7.91 4.84 -7.60
N ARG A 152 -8.45 5.90 -8.28
CA ARG A 152 -8.47 7.26 -7.75
C ARG A 152 -9.21 7.39 -6.42
N GLU A 153 -10.22 6.55 -6.21
CA GLU A 153 -11.08 6.55 -5.03
C GLU A 153 -10.28 6.33 -3.75
N ALA A 154 -9.15 5.63 -3.84
CA ALA A 154 -8.24 5.42 -2.70
C ALA A 154 -7.71 6.75 -2.17
N ILE A 155 -7.12 7.59 -3.02
CA ILE A 155 -6.59 8.90 -2.64
C ILE A 155 -7.72 9.88 -2.35
N ASP A 156 -8.77 9.94 -3.19
CA ASP A 156 -9.90 10.85 -3.01
C ASP A 156 -10.60 10.62 -1.66
N TYR A 157 -10.69 9.37 -1.21
CA TYR A 157 -11.22 9.04 0.11
C TYR A 157 -10.27 9.46 1.22
N THR A 158 -8.97 9.16 1.09
CA THR A 158 -7.95 9.51 2.08
C THR A 158 -7.89 11.01 2.33
N VAL A 159 -7.87 11.85 1.28
CA VAL A 159 -7.83 13.32 1.44
C VAL A 159 -9.07 13.86 2.16
N ARG A 160 -10.27 13.25 1.91
CA ARG A 160 -11.48 13.62 2.64
C ARG A 160 -11.38 13.29 4.13
N GLN A 161 -10.82 12.11 4.49
CA GLN A 161 -10.59 11.75 5.88
C GLN A 161 -9.60 12.69 6.56
N MET A 162 -8.60 13.19 5.82
CA MET A 162 -7.68 14.21 6.30
C MET A 162 -8.33 15.61 6.43
N GLY A 163 -9.54 15.81 5.90
CA GLY A 163 -10.18 17.14 5.82
C GLY A 163 -9.42 18.09 4.89
N LEU A 164 -8.87 17.56 3.79
CA LEU A 164 -8.08 18.28 2.79
C LEU A 164 -8.67 18.05 1.37
N THR A 165 -8.04 18.69 0.38
CA THR A 165 -8.31 18.46 -1.04
C THR A 165 -7.09 17.80 -1.70
N VAL A 166 -7.26 17.24 -2.89
CA VAL A 166 -6.16 16.60 -3.62
C VAL A 166 -5.02 17.56 -3.95
N ASP A 167 -5.33 18.84 -4.15
CA ASP A 167 -4.35 19.88 -4.41
C ASP A 167 -3.49 20.26 -3.18
N ASP A 168 -3.98 19.95 -1.97
CA ASP A 168 -3.30 20.22 -0.71
C ASP A 168 -2.26 19.16 -0.34
N VAL A 169 -2.24 18.02 -1.05
CA VAL A 169 -1.45 16.86 -0.65
C VAL A 169 -0.46 16.40 -1.73
N VAL A 170 0.46 15.54 -1.32
CA VAL A 170 1.32 14.74 -2.19
C VAL A 170 1.25 13.28 -1.73
N MET A 171 1.21 12.35 -2.68
CA MET A 171 1.39 10.92 -2.42
C MET A 171 2.87 10.56 -2.50
N VAL A 172 3.35 9.75 -1.56
CA VAL A 172 4.72 9.23 -1.52
C VAL A 172 4.66 7.71 -1.50
N GLY A 173 5.41 7.05 -2.38
CA GLY A 173 5.44 5.59 -2.49
C GLY A 173 6.62 5.09 -3.31
N ASP A 174 6.87 3.78 -3.26
CA ASP A 174 8.00 3.11 -3.91
C ASP A 174 7.62 2.31 -5.16
N HIS A 175 6.34 2.30 -5.55
CA HIS A 175 5.85 1.40 -6.59
C HIS A 175 4.93 2.09 -7.59
N GLN A 176 4.88 1.54 -8.83
CA GLN A 176 4.01 1.99 -9.91
C GLN A 176 2.53 2.13 -9.49
N ILE A 177 2.05 1.25 -8.63
CA ILE A 177 0.66 1.29 -8.12
C ILE A 177 0.37 2.61 -7.38
N ASP A 178 1.33 3.15 -6.64
CA ASP A 178 1.20 4.42 -5.92
C ASP A 178 1.18 5.59 -6.90
N TYR A 179 2.08 5.54 -7.88
CA TYR A 179 2.15 6.53 -8.94
C TYR A 179 0.85 6.56 -9.78
N ASP A 180 0.34 5.40 -10.17
CA ASP A 180 -0.92 5.30 -10.92
C ASP A 180 -2.11 5.83 -10.11
N SER A 181 -2.16 5.52 -8.80
CA SER A 181 -3.20 6.05 -7.91
C SER A 181 -3.15 7.58 -7.86
N ALA A 182 -1.95 8.15 -7.71
CA ALA A 182 -1.74 9.59 -7.72
C ALA A 182 -2.14 10.22 -9.07
N LYS A 183 -1.70 9.63 -10.17
CA LYS A 183 -2.04 10.05 -11.54
C LYS A 183 -3.54 10.03 -11.79
N ASN A 184 -4.21 8.95 -11.39
CA ASN A 184 -5.65 8.78 -11.59
C ASN A 184 -6.48 9.79 -10.79
N SER A 185 -6.01 10.20 -9.60
CA SER A 185 -6.65 11.22 -8.77
C SER A 185 -6.16 12.64 -9.07
N ARG A 186 -5.18 12.82 -9.96
CA ARG A 186 -4.45 14.07 -10.22
C ARG A 186 -3.72 14.62 -9.00
N CYS A 187 -3.32 13.73 -8.10
CA CYS A 187 -2.49 14.06 -6.95
C CYS A 187 -1.02 14.21 -7.37
N ARG A 188 -0.30 15.11 -6.74
CA ARG A 188 1.16 15.17 -6.88
C ARG A 188 1.77 13.89 -6.35
N PHE A 189 2.92 13.48 -6.92
CA PHE A 189 3.61 12.26 -6.52
C PHE A 189 5.10 12.50 -6.33
N ILE A 190 5.66 11.84 -5.32
CA ILE A 190 7.10 11.72 -5.10
C ILE A 190 7.38 10.23 -4.91
N GLY A 191 8.24 9.67 -5.76
CA GLY A 191 8.73 8.30 -5.62
C GLY A 191 9.87 8.22 -4.60
N VAL A 192 10.03 7.05 -4.00
CA VAL A 192 11.21 6.70 -3.20
C VAL A 192 11.82 5.39 -3.73
N ASP A 193 13.16 5.30 -3.76
CA ASP A 193 13.89 4.12 -4.28
C ASP A 193 14.27 3.14 -3.16
N THR A 194 13.37 2.99 -2.21
CA THR A 194 13.51 2.02 -1.10
C THR A 194 12.85 0.68 -1.40
N GLY A 195 12.19 0.57 -2.55
CA GLY A 195 11.56 -0.66 -3.02
C GLY A 195 12.60 -1.74 -3.35
N ARG A 196 12.33 -3.00 -2.96
CA ARG A 196 13.24 -4.13 -3.18
C ARG A 196 13.47 -4.48 -4.65
N ARG A 197 12.69 -3.92 -5.56
CA ARG A 197 12.76 -4.20 -7.00
C ARG A 197 13.55 -3.12 -7.76
N GLY A 198 13.96 -2.03 -7.09
CA GLY A 198 14.62 -0.90 -7.74
C GLY A 198 13.78 -0.39 -8.93
N LEU A 199 14.43 -0.10 -10.06
CA LEU A 199 13.74 0.41 -11.25
C LEU A 199 12.61 -0.52 -11.78
N LYS A 200 12.65 -1.82 -11.47
CA LYS A 200 11.56 -2.77 -11.81
C LYS A 200 10.27 -2.53 -11.03
N SER A 201 10.28 -1.64 -10.05
CA SER A 201 9.06 -1.16 -9.39
C SER A 201 8.22 -0.24 -10.29
N TRP A 202 8.83 0.30 -11.35
CA TRP A 202 8.23 1.29 -12.24
C TRP A 202 7.95 0.71 -13.63
N GLU A 203 6.89 1.19 -14.27
CA GLU A 203 6.51 0.76 -15.61
C GLU A 203 7.63 1.02 -16.62
N ASN A 204 8.01 0.00 -17.38
CA ASN A 204 9.13 0.05 -18.33
C ASN A 204 10.46 0.53 -17.68
N GLU A 205 10.64 0.24 -16.38
CA GLU A 205 11.82 0.68 -15.61
C GLU A 205 12.02 2.21 -15.64
N THR A 206 10.93 2.96 -15.84
CA THR A 206 10.95 4.44 -15.91
C THR A 206 10.37 5.00 -14.60
N PRO A 207 11.19 5.57 -13.71
CA PRO A 207 10.73 6.14 -12.45
C PRO A 207 9.91 7.42 -12.68
N PRO A 208 9.13 7.87 -11.66
CA PRO A 208 8.41 9.13 -11.71
C PRO A 208 9.38 10.32 -11.82
N PRO A 209 8.89 11.50 -12.24
CA PRO A 209 9.74 12.69 -12.42
C PRO A 209 10.51 13.13 -11.18
N VAL A 210 10.00 12.82 -9.98
CA VAL A 210 10.68 13.03 -8.70
C VAL A 210 10.86 11.67 -8.05
N LEU A 211 12.11 11.26 -7.89
CA LEU A 211 12.50 10.04 -7.17
C LEU A 211 13.58 10.43 -6.16
N LEU A 212 13.32 10.16 -4.88
CA LEU A 212 14.26 10.34 -3.78
C LEU A 212 14.85 8.98 -3.40
N ASP A 213 16.02 8.96 -2.79
CA ASP A 213 16.61 7.71 -2.29
C ASP A 213 15.75 7.11 -1.16
N SER A 214 15.15 7.98 -0.32
CA SER A 214 14.31 7.55 0.80
C SER A 214 13.37 8.67 1.25
N VAL A 215 12.35 8.33 2.04
CA VAL A 215 11.54 9.32 2.77
C VAL A 215 12.40 10.17 3.72
N ALA A 216 13.57 9.69 4.15
CA ALA A 216 14.51 10.48 4.94
C ALA A 216 14.94 11.78 4.25
N ASP A 217 14.92 11.82 2.90
CA ASP A 217 15.29 12.97 2.08
C ASP A 217 14.12 13.92 1.80
N LEU A 218 12.91 13.52 2.18
CA LEU A 218 11.69 14.29 1.88
C LEU A 218 11.67 15.68 2.60
N PRO A 219 12.03 15.82 3.91
CA PRO A 219 12.04 17.12 4.56
C PRO A 219 12.93 18.16 3.88
N PRO A 220 14.23 17.89 3.59
CA PRO A 220 15.08 18.84 2.88
C PRO A 220 14.62 19.09 1.43
N TYR A 221 14.11 18.07 0.74
CA TYR A 221 13.54 18.26 -0.59
C TYR A 221 12.39 19.27 -0.59
N LEU A 222 11.44 19.12 0.34
CA LEU A 222 10.30 20.02 0.46
C LEU A 222 10.73 21.44 0.87
N GLU A 223 11.79 21.61 1.66
CA GLU A 223 12.35 22.92 2.01
C GLU A 223 12.89 23.65 0.76
N ALA A 224 13.66 22.94 -0.04
CA ALA A 224 14.26 23.51 -1.25
C ALA A 224 13.21 23.88 -2.33
N HIS A 225 12.02 23.25 -2.31
CA HIS A 225 10.97 23.44 -3.31
C HIS A 225 9.69 24.11 -2.74
N SER A 226 9.79 24.69 -1.53
CA SER A 226 8.71 25.48 -0.89
C SER A 226 8.75 26.92 -1.39
N SER A 227 8.23 27.17 -2.60
CA SER A 227 8.03 28.53 -3.16
C SER A 227 6.54 28.86 -3.21
#